data_1fa85cde74faf2685fdf459241ab07c0
#
_entry.id   1fa85cde74faf2685fdf459241ab07c0
#
_cell.length_a   1.000
_cell.length_b   1.000
_cell.length_c   1.000
_cell.angle_alpha   90.00
_cell.angle_beta   90.00
_cell.angle_gamma   90.00
#
_symmetry.space_group_name_H-M   'P 1'
#
loop_
_entity.id
_entity.type
_entity.pdbx_description
1 polymer ?
#
loop_
_entity_poly.entity_id
_entity_poly.type
_entity_poly.pdbx_seq_one_letter_code
_entity_poly.pdbx_strand_id
1 'polypeptide(L)'
;MPNYPVNGAGLGLRRALLGPLSSVSPEQINFMEVAPENWIGVGGRLGKEFRSYTERFDFMCHGLSLSIGSPDDLDIVFVKQVRDFMKEHGIKAYSEHLSYCSNEGHMYDLMPIPFTEEAVHYVADRIRIVQDIIEQPLIIENVSAYAQPGKQMEEIDFLNAVI
;
A
#
# COMPACT_ATOMS: atom_id res chain seq x y z
N MET A 1 -23.71 -2.53 5.80
CA MET A 1 -22.39 -3.13 5.99
C MET A 1 -21.36 -2.20 5.35
N PRO A 2 -20.17 -2.01 5.88
CA PRO A 2 -19.15 -1.23 5.19
C PRO A 2 -18.91 -1.87 3.81
N ASN A 3 -18.87 -1.03 2.79
CA ASN A 3 -18.63 -1.47 1.42
C ASN A 3 -17.12 -1.52 1.21
N TYR A 4 -16.51 -2.67 1.46
CA TYR A 4 -15.08 -2.86 1.21
C TYR A 4 -14.81 -2.89 -0.30
N PRO A 5 -13.72 -2.29 -0.77
CA PRO A 5 -13.39 -2.25 -2.21
C PRO A 5 -13.07 -3.62 -2.80
N VAL A 6 -12.61 -4.56 -1.99
CA VAL A 6 -12.38 -5.97 -2.33
C VAL A 6 -12.94 -6.87 -1.23
N ASN A 7 -13.44 -8.06 -1.61
CA ASN A 7 -14.06 -9.01 -0.68
C ASN A 7 -13.69 -10.44 -1.04
N GLY A 8 -13.68 -11.33 -0.06
CA GLY A 8 -13.43 -12.77 -0.25
C GLY A 8 -11.96 -13.14 0.01
N ALA A 9 -11.48 -14.18 -0.66
CA ALA A 9 -10.11 -14.67 -0.55
C ALA A 9 -9.24 -14.04 -1.64
N GLY A 10 -8.16 -13.37 -1.24
CA GLY A 10 -7.19 -12.74 -2.13
C GLY A 10 -5.86 -13.47 -2.20
N LEU A 11 -5.10 -13.20 -3.24
CA LEU A 11 -3.76 -13.74 -3.45
C LEU A 11 -2.80 -12.66 -3.97
N GLY A 12 -1.60 -12.58 -3.35
CA GLY A 12 -0.52 -11.73 -3.85
C GLY A 12 -0.01 -12.21 -5.21
N LEU A 13 -0.25 -11.44 -6.27
CA LEU A 13 0.20 -11.75 -7.63
C LEU A 13 1.67 -11.37 -7.80
N ARG A 14 2.52 -12.37 -7.87
CA ARG A 14 3.95 -12.21 -8.16
C ARG A 14 4.25 -12.64 -9.59
N ARG A 15 5.33 -12.09 -10.20
CA ARG A 15 5.72 -12.40 -11.60
C ARG A 15 5.85 -13.90 -11.87
N ALA A 16 6.36 -14.66 -10.89
CA ALA A 16 6.49 -16.11 -11.01
C ALA A 16 5.13 -16.86 -11.06
N LEU A 17 4.06 -16.23 -10.65
CA LEU A 17 2.72 -16.81 -10.61
C LEU A 17 1.88 -16.52 -11.85
N LEU A 18 2.31 -15.63 -12.75
CA LEU A 18 1.55 -15.28 -13.96
C LEU A 18 1.22 -16.51 -14.82
N GLY A 19 2.20 -17.35 -15.11
CA GLY A 19 1.94 -18.60 -15.86
C GLY A 19 1.06 -19.58 -15.10
N PRO A 20 1.43 -20.00 -13.87
CA PRO A 20 0.66 -20.95 -13.06
C PRO A 20 -0.80 -20.55 -12.79
N LEU A 21 -1.08 -19.24 -12.63
CA LEU A 21 -2.44 -18.75 -12.34
C LEU A 21 -3.24 -18.38 -13.61
N SER A 22 -2.72 -18.64 -14.80
CA SER A 22 -3.37 -18.22 -16.06
C SER A 22 -4.78 -18.79 -16.25
N SER A 23 -5.07 -19.99 -15.72
CA SER A 23 -6.35 -20.68 -15.80
C SER A 23 -7.26 -20.49 -14.57
N VAL A 24 -6.80 -19.77 -13.55
CA VAL A 24 -7.59 -19.52 -12.33
C VAL A 24 -8.72 -18.54 -12.64
N SER A 25 -9.88 -18.73 -12.00
CA SER A 25 -11.06 -17.89 -12.17
C SER A 25 -11.40 -17.06 -10.93
N PRO A 26 -12.19 -15.98 -11.07
CA PRO A 26 -12.65 -15.16 -9.94
C PRO A 26 -13.48 -15.91 -8.88
N GLU A 27 -14.05 -17.07 -9.23
CA GLU A 27 -14.75 -17.93 -8.26
C GLU A 27 -13.79 -18.66 -7.33
N GLN A 28 -12.53 -18.86 -7.76
CA GLN A 28 -11.48 -19.52 -6.98
C GLN A 28 -10.64 -18.55 -6.16
N ILE A 29 -10.35 -17.37 -6.75
CA ILE A 29 -9.63 -16.27 -6.10
C ILE A 29 -10.43 -15.00 -6.38
N ASN A 30 -10.95 -14.35 -5.34
CA ASN A 30 -11.89 -13.23 -5.51
C ASN A 30 -11.20 -11.92 -5.89
N PHE A 31 -9.97 -11.70 -5.40
CA PHE A 31 -9.16 -10.53 -5.75
C PHE A 31 -7.67 -10.86 -5.73
N MET A 32 -6.87 -9.97 -6.31
CA MET A 32 -5.42 -10.08 -6.27
C MET A 32 -4.79 -8.83 -5.67
N GLU A 33 -3.60 -9.01 -5.09
CA GLU A 33 -2.80 -7.94 -4.52
C GLU A 33 -1.47 -7.82 -5.25
N VAL A 34 -1.01 -6.59 -5.47
CA VAL A 34 0.31 -6.30 -6.04
C VAL A 34 0.98 -5.13 -5.34
N ALA A 35 2.31 -5.18 -5.26
CA ALA A 35 3.09 -4.00 -4.91
C ALA A 35 3.26 -3.11 -6.14
N PRO A 36 2.77 -1.86 -6.13
CA PRO A 36 2.81 -0.98 -7.30
C PRO A 36 4.25 -0.73 -7.78
N GLU A 37 5.23 -0.69 -6.88
CA GLU A 37 6.66 -0.54 -7.19
C GLU A 37 7.17 -1.57 -8.18
N ASN A 38 6.60 -2.77 -8.15
CA ASN A 38 7.01 -3.86 -9.04
C ASN A 38 6.39 -3.79 -10.44
N TRP A 39 5.38 -2.94 -10.65
CA TRP A 39 4.58 -2.94 -11.87
C TRP A 39 4.46 -1.59 -12.56
N ILE A 40 4.63 -0.47 -11.85
CA ILE A 40 4.66 0.88 -12.44
C ILE A 40 5.74 0.93 -13.52
N GLY A 41 5.36 1.38 -14.72
CA GLY A 41 6.25 1.49 -15.87
C GLY A 41 6.59 0.16 -16.56
N VAL A 42 6.03 -0.97 -16.11
CA VAL A 42 6.25 -2.27 -16.75
C VAL A 42 5.40 -2.40 -18.01
N GLY A 43 6.07 -2.46 -19.16
CA GLY A 43 5.44 -2.59 -20.48
C GLY A 43 5.76 -3.92 -21.18
N GLY A 44 5.58 -3.92 -22.51
CA GLY A 44 5.90 -5.05 -23.36
C GLY A 44 5.07 -6.31 -23.06
N ARG A 45 5.70 -7.48 -23.17
CA ARG A 45 5.02 -8.77 -22.94
C ARG A 45 4.52 -8.91 -21.50
N LEU A 46 5.35 -8.53 -20.54
CA LEU A 46 5.02 -8.65 -19.12
C LEU A 46 3.85 -7.74 -18.72
N GLY A 47 3.84 -6.49 -19.21
CA GLY A 47 2.73 -5.57 -18.98
C GLY A 47 1.41 -6.05 -19.60
N LYS A 48 1.47 -6.67 -20.81
CA LYS A 48 0.28 -7.28 -21.44
C LYS A 48 -0.25 -8.46 -20.62
N GLU A 49 0.66 -9.29 -20.11
CA GLU A 49 0.32 -10.43 -19.27
C GLU A 49 -0.31 -9.96 -17.97
N PHE A 50 0.25 -8.97 -17.29
CA PHE A 50 -0.34 -8.35 -16.11
C PHE A 50 -1.74 -7.78 -16.39
N ARG A 51 -1.92 -7.04 -17.47
CA ARG A 51 -3.21 -6.50 -17.89
C ARG A 51 -4.27 -7.58 -18.06
N SER A 52 -3.92 -8.75 -18.58
CA SER A 52 -4.86 -9.88 -18.70
C SER A 52 -5.41 -10.38 -17.37
N TYR A 53 -4.71 -10.09 -16.24
CA TYR A 53 -5.20 -10.36 -14.90
C TYR A 53 -6.08 -9.22 -14.38
N THR A 54 -5.66 -7.97 -14.54
CA THR A 54 -6.47 -6.83 -14.06
C THR A 54 -7.79 -6.65 -14.80
N GLU A 55 -7.93 -7.23 -16.00
CA GLU A 55 -9.18 -7.29 -16.76
C GLU A 55 -10.13 -8.41 -16.26
N ARG A 56 -9.64 -9.37 -15.46
CA ARG A 56 -10.43 -10.51 -14.98
C ARG A 56 -10.72 -10.47 -13.49
N PHE A 57 -9.83 -9.90 -12.71
CA PHE A 57 -9.90 -9.90 -11.26
C PHE A 57 -9.97 -8.48 -10.72
N ASP A 58 -10.61 -8.33 -9.58
CA ASP A 58 -10.45 -7.15 -8.75
C ASP A 58 -9.04 -7.11 -8.15
N PHE A 59 -8.47 -5.93 -8.04
CA PHE A 59 -7.11 -5.74 -7.51
C PHE A 59 -7.07 -4.73 -6.39
N MET A 60 -6.11 -4.92 -5.48
CA MET A 60 -5.62 -3.89 -4.58
C MET A 60 -4.11 -3.74 -4.71
N CYS A 61 -3.61 -2.56 -4.40
CA CYS A 61 -2.19 -2.30 -4.23
C CYS A 61 -1.82 -2.34 -2.75
N HIS A 62 -0.69 -2.96 -2.43
CA HIS A 62 -0.04 -2.88 -1.14
C HIS A 62 1.37 -2.34 -1.36
N GLY A 63 1.62 -1.10 -0.89
CA GLY A 63 2.88 -0.40 -1.11
C GLY A 63 3.99 -0.91 -0.21
N LEU A 64 5.23 -0.80 -0.69
CA LEU A 64 6.42 -1.28 -0.01
C LEU A 64 7.35 -0.15 0.43
N SER A 65 7.23 1.04 -0.17
CA SER A 65 8.31 2.03 -0.11
C SER A 65 7.88 3.48 0.11
N LEU A 66 6.60 3.78 0.25
CA LEU A 66 6.13 5.15 0.51
C LEU A 66 6.68 5.72 1.81
N SER A 67 6.92 4.85 2.80
CA SER A 67 7.61 5.24 4.03
C SER A 67 6.90 6.40 4.75
N ILE A 68 5.62 6.21 5.06
CA ILE A 68 4.73 7.30 5.52
C ILE A 68 5.20 7.96 6.82
N GLY A 69 5.93 7.22 7.67
CA GLY A 69 6.54 7.71 8.91
C GLY A 69 7.96 8.25 8.76
N SER A 70 8.51 8.32 7.54
CA SER A 70 9.89 8.79 7.32
C SER A 70 10.07 10.26 7.74
N PRO A 71 11.26 10.62 8.26
CA PRO A 71 11.65 12.04 8.38
C PRO A 71 11.93 12.70 7.02
N ASP A 72 12.14 11.92 5.94
CA ASP A 72 12.31 12.45 4.60
C ASP A 72 10.99 13.04 4.05
N ASP A 73 11.08 13.90 3.06
CA ASP A 73 9.91 14.42 2.36
C ASP A 73 9.11 13.29 1.71
N LEU A 74 7.78 13.42 1.71
CA LEU A 74 6.89 12.47 1.05
C LEU A 74 7.12 12.50 -0.46
N ASP A 75 7.37 11.34 -1.07
CA ASP A 75 7.55 11.23 -2.53
C ASP A 75 6.21 11.42 -3.27
N ILE A 76 5.88 12.68 -3.51
CA ILE A 76 4.67 13.10 -4.23
C ILE A 76 4.67 12.58 -5.68
N VAL A 77 5.85 12.40 -6.29
CA VAL A 77 5.96 11.86 -7.66
C VAL A 77 5.54 10.41 -7.67
N PHE A 78 6.03 9.63 -6.72
CA PHE A 78 5.64 8.23 -6.57
C PHE A 78 4.14 8.08 -6.25
N VAL A 79 3.58 8.87 -5.34
CA VAL A 79 2.13 8.84 -5.04
C VAL A 79 1.29 9.10 -6.30
N LYS A 80 1.69 10.06 -7.15
CA LYS A 80 1.01 10.32 -8.43
C LYS A 80 1.15 9.13 -9.40
N GLN A 81 2.31 8.48 -9.45
CA GLN A 81 2.50 7.28 -10.26
C GLN A 81 1.61 6.13 -9.79
N VAL A 82 1.46 5.94 -8.46
CA VAL A 82 0.52 4.95 -7.89
C VAL A 82 -0.91 5.27 -8.29
N ARG A 83 -1.36 6.52 -8.15
CA ARG A 83 -2.70 6.95 -8.60
C ARG A 83 -2.93 6.62 -10.07
N ASP A 84 -2.00 6.97 -10.94
CA ASP A 84 -2.14 6.79 -12.39
C ASP A 84 -2.15 5.28 -12.74
N PHE A 85 -1.31 4.49 -12.08
CA PHE A 85 -1.30 3.05 -12.19
C PHE A 85 -2.62 2.41 -11.76
N MET A 86 -3.17 2.85 -10.62
CA MET A 86 -4.47 2.39 -10.14
C MET A 86 -5.59 2.73 -11.13
N LYS A 87 -5.61 3.96 -11.67
CA LYS A 87 -6.59 4.39 -12.68
C LYS A 87 -6.45 3.58 -13.97
N GLU A 88 -5.23 3.33 -14.45
CA GLU A 88 -4.96 2.55 -15.66
C GLU A 88 -5.45 1.10 -15.56
N HIS A 89 -5.32 0.49 -14.39
CA HIS A 89 -5.62 -0.93 -14.17
C HIS A 89 -6.97 -1.19 -13.46
N GLY A 90 -7.73 -0.14 -13.13
CA GLY A 90 -9.01 -0.27 -12.41
C GLY A 90 -8.85 -0.79 -10.99
N ILE A 91 -7.70 -0.53 -10.35
CA ILE A 91 -7.39 -1.00 -8.99
C ILE A 91 -8.20 -0.21 -7.97
N LYS A 92 -8.81 -0.91 -7.01
CA LYS A 92 -9.87 -0.36 -6.15
C LYS A 92 -9.39 0.13 -4.80
N ALA A 93 -8.19 -0.26 -4.36
CA ALA A 93 -7.67 0.07 -3.05
C ALA A 93 -6.15 0.19 -3.06
N TYR A 94 -5.64 1.06 -2.18
CA TYR A 94 -4.23 1.20 -1.88
C TYR A 94 -4.00 1.12 -0.39
N SER A 95 -3.06 0.30 0.03
CA SER A 95 -2.63 0.17 1.41
C SER A 95 -1.14 0.43 1.56
N GLU A 96 -0.74 0.93 2.74
CA GLU A 96 0.64 1.21 3.13
C GLU A 96 0.90 0.83 4.58
N HIS A 97 2.16 0.57 4.89
CA HIS A 97 2.60 0.28 6.23
C HIS A 97 2.64 1.55 7.11
N LEU A 98 2.15 1.45 8.33
CA LEU A 98 2.32 2.48 9.35
C LEU A 98 3.73 2.38 9.97
N SER A 99 4.71 2.74 9.16
CA SER A 99 6.13 2.59 9.46
C SER A 99 6.97 3.56 8.63
N TYR A 100 8.28 3.48 8.78
CA TYR A 100 9.20 4.09 7.82
C TYR A 100 10.28 3.09 7.40
N CYS A 101 10.72 3.20 6.15
CA CYS A 101 11.78 2.40 5.55
C CYS A 101 12.79 3.27 4.76
N SER A 102 12.81 4.57 5.03
CA SER A 102 13.77 5.51 4.44
C SER A 102 14.16 6.60 5.44
N ASN A 103 15.41 7.02 5.38
CA ASN A 103 15.98 8.19 6.03
C ASN A 103 17.30 8.51 5.32
N GLU A 104 17.30 9.52 4.43
CA GLU A 104 18.42 9.83 3.53
C GLU A 104 18.92 8.60 2.73
N GLY A 105 18.04 7.64 2.49
CA GLY A 105 18.31 6.39 1.78
C GLY A 105 17.33 5.30 2.18
N HIS A 106 17.31 4.20 1.40
CA HIS A 106 16.37 3.09 1.63
C HIS A 106 16.92 2.11 2.66
N MET A 107 16.07 1.74 3.62
CA MET A 107 16.29 0.65 4.58
C MET A 107 15.47 -0.57 4.14
N TYR A 108 16.05 -1.76 4.24
CA TYR A 108 15.36 -3.01 3.88
C TYR A 108 14.58 -3.60 5.06
N ASP A 109 14.05 -2.73 5.92
CA ASP A 109 13.25 -3.11 7.09
C ASP A 109 12.19 -2.05 7.37
N LEU A 110 11.13 -2.45 8.08
CA LEU A 110 10.06 -1.56 8.52
C LEU A 110 10.37 -1.08 9.93
N MET A 111 10.71 0.18 10.05
CA MET A 111 11.08 0.80 11.32
C MET A 111 9.83 1.35 12.04
N PRO A 112 9.73 1.15 13.36
CA PRO A 112 8.57 1.62 14.12
C PRO A 112 8.55 3.14 14.25
N ILE A 113 7.37 3.73 14.10
CA ILE A 113 7.11 5.15 14.39
C ILE A 113 7.01 5.32 15.91
N PRO A 114 7.57 6.39 16.52
CA PRO A 114 7.39 6.66 17.94
C PRO A 114 5.91 7.00 18.25
N PHE A 115 5.37 6.43 19.32
CA PHE A 115 3.98 6.67 19.74
C PHE A 115 3.88 7.97 20.54
N THR A 116 3.98 9.08 19.82
CA THR A 116 3.93 10.45 20.38
C THR A 116 2.85 11.27 19.71
N GLU A 117 2.37 12.31 20.38
CA GLU A 117 1.38 13.23 19.81
C GLU A 117 1.91 13.94 18.54
N GLU A 118 3.19 14.31 18.54
CA GLU A 118 3.84 14.87 17.36
C GLU A 118 3.81 13.92 16.16
N ALA A 119 4.12 12.64 16.37
CA ALA A 119 4.09 11.63 15.33
C ALA A 119 2.67 11.36 14.81
N VAL A 120 1.65 11.42 15.67
CA VAL A 120 0.23 11.34 15.26
C VAL A 120 -0.09 12.42 14.24
N HIS A 121 0.19 13.69 14.55
CA HIS A 121 -0.08 14.80 13.64
C HIS A 121 0.72 14.68 12.36
N TYR A 122 2.00 14.37 12.46
CA TYR A 122 2.89 14.23 11.32
C TYR A 122 2.41 13.16 10.33
N VAL A 123 2.09 11.98 10.82
CA VAL A 123 1.62 10.86 10.00
C VAL A 123 0.23 11.13 9.43
N ALA A 124 -0.69 11.65 10.24
CA ALA A 124 -2.05 11.97 9.79
C ALA A 124 -2.05 12.99 8.65
N ASP A 125 -1.19 14.02 8.72
CA ASP A 125 -1.08 15.00 7.64
C ASP A 125 -0.54 14.37 6.35
N ARG A 126 0.45 13.46 6.44
CA ARG A 126 0.97 12.74 5.29
C ARG A 126 -0.07 11.79 4.69
N ILE A 127 -0.87 11.10 5.51
CA ILE A 127 -2.00 10.27 5.07
C ILE A 127 -2.98 11.14 4.28
N ARG A 128 -3.37 12.33 4.79
CA ARG A 128 -4.28 13.25 4.09
C ARG A 128 -3.73 13.67 2.73
N ILE A 129 -2.43 14.03 2.65
CA ILE A 129 -1.79 14.37 1.38
C ILE A 129 -1.87 13.21 0.38
N VAL A 130 -1.60 11.99 0.82
CA VAL A 130 -1.72 10.80 -0.04
C VAL A 130 -3.15 10.62 -0.51
N GLN A 131 -4.13 10.66 0.40
CA GLN A 131 -5.56 10.49 0.09
C GLN A 131 -6.06 11.56 -0.90
N ASP A 132 -5.63 12.82 -0.74
CA ASP A 132 -5.96 13.91 -1.66
C ASP A 132 -5.44 13.64 -3.08
N ILE A 133 -4.25 13.06 -3.20
CA ILE A 133 -3.65 12.75 -4.51
C ILE A 133 -4.30 11.53 -5.16
N ILE A 134 -4.52 10.46 -4.39
CA ILE A 134 -5.12 9.22 -4.93
C ILE A 134 -6.65 9.30 -5.05
N GLU A 135 -7.27 10.33 -4.48
CA GLU A 135 -8.71 10.60 -4.51
C GLU A 135 -9.57 9.49 -3.86
N GLN A 136 -9.02 8.81 -2.85
CA GLN A 136 -9.69 7.77 -2.08
C GLN A 136 -9.02 7.53 -0.71
N PRO A 137 -9.66 6.84 0.24
CA PRO A 137 -9.06 6.48 1.51
C PRO A 137 -7.79 5.64 1.33
N LEU A 138 -6.75 5.94 2.12
CA LEU A 138 -5.57 5.10 2.25
C LEU A 138 -5.82 4.05 3.34
N ILE A 139 -5.61 2.79 3.02
CA ILE A 139 -5.66 1.70 4.00
C ILE A 139 -4.31 1.63 4.70
N ILE A 140 -4.32 1.58 6.03
CA ILE A 140 -3.10 1.52 6.82
C ILE A 140 -2.93 0.12 7.42
N GLU A 141 -1.79 -0.49 7.17
CA GLU A 141 -1.39 -1.72 7.83
C GLU A 141 -0.58 -1.41 9.10
N ASN A 142 -1.04 -1.91 10.24
CA ASN A 142 -0.26 -1.85 11.46
C ASN A 142 0.86 -2.90 11.42
N VAL A 143 2.10 -2.46 11.54
CA VAL A 143 3.28 -3.34 11.53
C VAL A 143 3.58 -3.85 12.94
N SER A 144 4.17 -5.04 13.03
CA SER A 144 4.66 -5.57 14.31
C SER A 144 5.82 -4.72 14.81
N ALA A 145 5.65 -4.06 15.95
CA ALA A 145 6.70 -3.27 16.58
C ALA A 145 7.48 -4.11 17.60
N TYR A 146 8.76 -4.33 17.34
CA TYR A 146 9.68 -5.01 18.27
C TYR A 146 10.40 -4.04 19.22
N ALA A 147 10.31 -2.74 18.93
CA ALA A 147 10.86 -1.67 19.76
C ALA A 147 9.91 -0.46 19.72
N GLN A 148 9.88 0.30 20.80
CA GLN A 148 9.08 1.53 20.89
C GLN A 148 10.01 2.72 21.19
N PRO A 149 10.56 3.36 20.16
CA PRO A 149 11.36 4.56 20.34
C PRO A 149 10.45 5.73 20.78
N GLY A 150 10.56 6.16 22.03
CA GLY A 150 9.73 7.23 22.56
C GLY A 150 8.25 6.84 22.68
N LYS A 151 7.76 6.66 23.91
CA LYS A 151 6.38 6.25 24.19
C LYS A 151 5.70 7.30 25.06
N GLN A 152 4.74 8.01 24.51
CA GLN A 152 3.85 8.92 25.24
C GLN A 152 2.44 8.35 25.39
N MET A 153 2.06 7.38 24.54
CA MET A 153 0.75 6.72 24.54
C MET A 153 0.89 5.23 24.20
N GLU A 154 -0.16 4.45 24.46
CA GLU A 154 -0.21 3.05 24.06
C GLU A 154 -0.43 2.93 22.52
N GLU A 155 -0.04 1.79 21.94
CA GLU A 155 -0.17 1.54 20.50
C GLU A 155 -1.60 1.73 20.00
N ILE A 156 -2.58 1.21 20.72
CA ILE A 156 -3.99 1.33 20.35
C ILE A 156 -4.48 2.78 20.37
N ASP A 157 -3.97 3.61 21.30
CA ASP A 157 -4.31 5.03 21.35
C ASP A 157 -3.68 5.78 20.19
N PHE A 158 -2.43 5.43 19.85
CA PHE A 158 -1.75 5.97 18.66
C PHE A 158 -2.50 5.65 17.36
N LEU A 159 -2.88 4.38 17.17
CA LEU A 159 -3.64 3.95 16.01
C LEU A 159 -4.97 4.71 15.88
N ASN A 160 -5.73 4.78 16.98
CA ASN A 160 -7.01 5.49 17.01
C ASN A 160 -6.87 7.01 16.77
N ALA A 161 -5.73 7.59 17.14
CA ALA A 161 -5.48 9.02 16.93
C ALA A 161 -5.02 9.35 15.49
N VAL A 162 -4.39 8.40 14.80
CA VAL A 162 -3.96 8.55 13.39
C VAL A 162 -5.12 8.38 12.42
N ILE A 163 -6.08 7.49 12.73
CA ILE A 163 -7.25 7.16 11.88
C ILE A 163 -8.37 8.18 12.08
#